data_84e9574c30207afef1379f3868b3146a
#
_entry.id   84e9574c30207afef1379f3868b3146a
#
_cell.length_a   1.000
_cell.length_b   1.000
_cell.length_c   1.000
_cell.angle_alpha   90.00
_cell.angle_beta   90.00
_cell.angle_gamma   90.00
#
_symmetry.space_group_name_H-M   'P 1'
#
loop_
_entity.id
_entity.type
_entity.pdbx_description
1 polymer ?
#
loop_
_entity_poly.entity_id
_entity_poly.type
_entity_poly.pdbx_seq_one_letter_code
_entity_poly.pdbx_strand_id
1 'polypeptide(L)'
;MYDAEILMVELEDEATSHSVDELDLVEKAEELDLDAELDDEDDGVDLEDGELCENDEDLLSAEDAESWSDDPVRMYLTQMGEIPLLTRQQEIALAKQIEVTRARFRRKAIECDYVMQQVVRVLRRVHDGDLPFDRTVQVSVTDRLEKDQILGRLPHNLKTLNVLLKRNRRDYSISTSKSRPMGQRRAAWRRLGRSRRRAVRLVEELGLRTQRIEPMIKTLEDFSRRIDELKARIVAHRAARGPAKEREPWLMEYRNILRATQETPTSLRNRVRHLKATYSCYQEAKRGLSEGNLRLVVSIAKKYRNRGLSFLDLIQEGNAGLMRAVDKFEYRRGFKFCTYATWWIRQAITRAVADQSRTIRIPVHMVETMSRVRNVSRQLLQQLGREPTMEETANASETCIDETRRVMAMSRYPISLDRPVGNSEDSHFGDLLPDGTAANPSIGAAQEMLRRRISKVLKTLSYREREI
;
A
#
# COMPACT_ATOMS: atom_id res chain seq x y z
N MET A 1 28.20 -8.21 2.77
CA MET A 1 27.57 -7.12 2.02
C MET A 1 26.30 -7.58 1.26
N TYR A 2 26.18 -8.82 0.87
CA TYR A 2 24.97 -9.39 0.25
C TYR A 2 23.92 -9.89 1.26
N ASP A 3 24.31 -10.11 2.53
CA ASP A 3 23.38 -10.51 3.59
C ASP A 3 22.60 -9.32 4.19
N ALA A 4 23.14 -8.09 4.07
CA ALA A 4 22.47 -6.87 4.54
C ALA A 4 21.28 -6.44 3.63
N GLU A 5 21.35 -6.76 2.32
CA GLU A 5 20.22 -6.49 1.40
C GLU A 5 19.10 -7.53 1.55
N ILE A 6 19.41 -8.72 2.04
CA ILE A 6 18.41 -9.73 2.41
C ILE A 6 17.67 -9.29 3.67
N LEU A 7 18.34 -8.68 4.63
CA LEU A 7 17.76 -8.08 5.84
C LEU A 7 16.87 -6.84 5.52
N MET A 8 17.23 -6.03 4.51
CA MET A 8 16.39 -4.91 4.08
C MET A 8 15.08 -5.38 3.43
N VAL A 9 15.12 -6.47 2.66
CA VAL A 9 13.89 -7.09 2.11
C VAL A 9 13.05 -7.74 3.22
N GLU A 10 13.68 -8.24 4.28
CA GLU A 10 12.98 -8.78 5.47
C GLU A 10 12.36 -7.66 6.31
N LEU A 11 12.98 -6.50 6.44
CA LEU A 11 12.44 -5.33 7.13
C LEU A 11 11.32 -4.63 6.34
N GLU A 12 11.36 -4.66 5.00
CA GLU A 12 10.24 -4.23 4.16
C GLU A 12 9.07 -5.22 4.22
N ASP A 13 9.32 -6.51 4.45
CA ASP A 13 8.28 -7.52 4.69
C ASP A 13 7.58 -7.32 6.06
N GLU A 14 8.26 -6.80 7.08
CA GLU A 14 7.65 -6.41 8.37
C GLU A 14 6.81 -5.12 8.26
N ALA A 15 7.23 -4.15 7.45
CA ALA A 15 6.44 -2.95 7.18
C ALA A 15 5.18 -3.24 6.34
N THR A 16 5.20 -4.31 5.52
CA THR A 16 4.03 -4.78 4.77
C THR A 16 3.14 -5.74 5.57
N SER A 17 3.51 -6.13 6.79
CA SER A 17 2.69 -7.00 7.66
C SER A 17 1.37 -6.33 8.07
N HIS A 18 1.27 -4.99 8.03
CA HIS A 18 0.00 -4.28 8.20
C HIS A 18 -0.98 -4.42 7.03
N SER A 19 -0.55 -4.95 5.88
CA SER A 19 -1.47 -5.25 4.76
C SER A 19 -2.07 -6.66 4.79
N VAL A 20 -1.76 -7.45 5.85
CA VAL A 20 -2.18 -8.86 5.97
C VAL A 20 -3.63 -8.99 6.31
N ASP A 21 -4.11 -8.06 7.12
CA ASP A 21 -5.51 -8.02 7.53
C ASP A 21 -6.47 -7.71 6.38
N GLU A 22 -5.94 -7.23 5.22
CA GLU A 22 -6.77 -6.88 4.06
C GLU A 22 -7.38 -8.09 3.32
N LEU A 23 -6.75 -9.26 3.34
CA LEU A 23 -7.31 -10.45 2.66
C LEU A 23 -8.17 -11.28 3.60
N ASP A 24 -7.81 -11.38 4.86
CA ASP A 24 -8.64 -12.01 5.89
C ASP A 24 -9.89 -11.17 6.19
N LEU A 25 -9.81 -9.82 6.05
CA LEU A 25 -10.95 -8.91 6.13
C LEU A 25 -11.83 -8.99 4.88
N VAL A 26 -11.28 -9.33 3.71
CA VAL A 26 -12.07 -9.54 2.48
C VAL A 26 -12.85 -10.86 2.56
N GLU A 27 -12.28 -11.93 3.12
CA GLU A 27 -13.01 -13.18 3.36
C GLU A 27 -14.03 -13.05 4.50
N LYS A 28 -13.71 -12.29 5.57
CA LYS A 28 -14.66 -12.00 6.65
C LYS A 28 -15.68 -10.92 6.32
N ALA A 29 -15.39 -10.02 5.37
CA ALA A 29 -16.37 -9.04 4.88
C ALA A 29 -17.37 -9.65 3.90
N GLU A 30 -17.10 -10.83 3.33
CA GLU A 30 -18.10 -11.63 2.62
C GLU A 30 -19.04 -12.37 3.60
N GLU A 31 -18.62 -12.58 4.87
CA GLU A 31 -19.46 -13.18 5.92
C GLU A 31 -20.16 -12.16 6.82
N LEU A 32 -19.74 -10.90 6.82
CA LEU A 32 -20.35 -9.83 7.59
C LEU A 32 -20.91 -8.81 6.59
N ASP A 33 -22.23 -8.76 6.48
CA ASP A 33 -23.01 -7.67 5.87
C ASP A 33 -22.71 -6.33 6.59
N LEU A 34 -21.45 -5.85 6.48
CA LEU A 34 -21.05 -4.53 6.99
C LEU A 34 -21.62 -3.38 6.16
N ASP A 35 -22.30 -3.69 5.06
CA ASP A 35 -22.97 -2.71 4.20
C ASP A 35 -24.34 -2.27 4.71
N ALA A 36 -24.91 -2.94 5.72
CA ALA A 36 -26.31 -2.68 6.11
C ALA A 36 -26.51 -1.55 7.11
N GLU A 37 -25.45 -1.03 7.77
CA GLU A 37 -25.69 -0.20 8.96
C GLU A 37 -24.89 1.10 9.09
N LEU A 38 -24.38 1.66 8.00
CA LEU A 38 -23.96 3.05 8.00
C LEU A 38 -25.03 3.89 7.29
N ASP A 39 -26.04 4.27 8.10
CA ASP A 39 -27.03 5.30 7.80
C ASP A 39 -27.48 5.42 6.32
N ASP A 40 -28.18 4.44 5.81
CA ASP A 40 -29.09 4.62 4.69
C ASP A 40 -30.44 5.16 5.23
N GLU A 41 -30.44 6.37 5.77
CA GLU A 41 -31.59 7.25 5.58
C GLU A 41 -31.45 7.82 4.17
N ASP A 42 -31.58 7.00 3.17
CA ASP A 42 -31.96 7.47 1.85
C ASP A 42 -32.84 6.41 1.20
N ASP A 43 -33.99 6.91 0.77
CA ASP A 43 -35.02 6.17 0.08
C ASP A 43 -34.47 5.11 -0.87
N GLY A 44 -35.09 3.92 -0.85
CA GLY A 44 -34.77 2.82 -1.72
C GLY A 44 -34.73 3.24 -3.17
N VAL A 45 -33.56 3.61 -3.64
CA VAL A 45 -33.22 3.69 -5.04
C VAL A 45 -32.60 2.36 -5.41
N ASP A 46 -33.45 1.45 -5.86
CA ASP A 46 -33.03 0.32 -6.66
C ASP A 46 -32.12 0.85 -7.76
N LEU A 47 -30.82 0.59 -7.63
CA LEU A 47 -29.84 0.90 -8.67
C LEU A 47 -30.11 0.00 -9.85
N GLU A 48 -31.07 0.37 -10.69
CA GLU A 48 -31.16 -0.17 -12.04
C GLU A 48 -29.83 0.09 -12.75
N ASP A 49 -29.28 -0.96 -13.33
CA ASP A 49 -27.92 -1.10 -13.90
C ASP A 49 -27.56 -0.10 -15.04
N GLY A 50 -28.28 0.99 -15.19
CA GLY A 50 -28.13 1.94 -16.29
C GLY A 50 -27.88 3.41 -15.92
N GLU A 51 -28.31 3.88 -14.75
CA GLU A 51 -28.45 5.34 -14.52
C GLU A 51 -27.28 6.04 -13.85
N LEU A 52 -26.29 5.33 -13.30
CA LEU A 52 -25.13 5.95 -12.65
C LEU A 52 -24.13 6.65 -13.60
N CYS A 53 -24.29 6.46 -14.91
CA CYS A 53 -23.38 7.04 -15.90
C CYS A 53 -23.98 8.23 -16.70
N GLU A 54 -25.27 8.52 -16.58
CA GLU A 54 -25.94 9.49 -17.48
C GLU A 54 -26.32 10.84 -16.84
N ASN A 55 -26.33 10.98 -15.51
CA ASN A 55 -26.75 12.22 -14.86
C ASN A 55 -25.58 13.10 -14.35
N ASP A 56 -24.51 13.23 -15.15
CA ASP A 56 -23.34 14.05 -14.78
C ASP A 56 -23.50 15.56 -15.02
N GLU A 57 -24.62 16.03 -15.59
CA GLU A 57 -24.83 17.46 -15.87
C GLU A 57 -25.16 18.28 -14.59
N ASP A 58 -25.66 17.65 -13.53
CA ASP A 58 -25.97 18.32 -12.25
C ASP A 58 -24.72 18.59 -11.36
N LEU A 59 -23.55 18.11 -11.73
CA LEU A 59 -22.32 18.33 -10.97
C LEU A 59 -21.75 19.75 -11.14
N LEU A 60 -22.25 20.49 -12.11
CA LEU A 60 -21.81 21.84 -12.45
C LEU A 60 -22.99 22.83 -12.44
N SER A 61 -23.83 22.80 -11.40
CA SER A 61 -24.83 23.85 -11.24
C SER A 61 -24.15 25.21 -11.09
N ALA A 62 -24.53 26.12 -11.97
CA ALA A 62 -23.91 27.40 -12.27
C ALA A 62 -24.02 28.49 -11.17
N GLU A 63 -24.40 28.13 -9.94
CA GLU A 63 -24.68 29.11 -8.88
C GLU A 63 -23.44 29.63 -8.14
N ASP A 64 -22.24 29.01 -8.36
CA ASP A 64 -20.99 29.49 -7.75
C ASP A 64 -20.04 30.20 -8.72
N ALA A 65 -20.54 30.75 -9.80
CA ALA A 65 -19.73 31.28 -10.90
C ALA A 65 -19.02 32.65 -10.64
N GLU A 66 -19.23 33.28 -9.50
CA GLU A 66 -18.80 34.69 -9.29
C GLU A 66 -17.62 34.91 -8.33
N SER A 67 -17.02 33.89 -7.76
CA SER A 67 -15.75 34.11 -7.05
C SER A 67 -14.61 33.41 -7.78
N TRP A 68 -13.67 34.19 -8.30
CA TRP A 68 -12.33 33.77 -8.70
C TRP A 68 -11.58 33.30 -7.44
N SER A 69 -12.00 32.20 -6.87
CA SER A 69 -11.28 31.61 -5.77
C SER A 69 -10.43 30.44 -6.29
N ASP A 70 -9.16 30.43 -5.92
CA ASP A 70 -8.20 29.32 -6.11
C ASP A 70 -8.62 28.10 -5.30
N ASP A 71 -9.90 27.69 -5.37
CA ASP A 71 -10.38 26.49 -4.68
C ASP A 71 -9.80 25.25 -5.38
N PRO A 72 -8.93 24.50 -4.70
CA PRO A 72 -8.33 23.29 -5.25
C PRO A 72 -9.36 22.23 -5.69
N VAL A 73 -10.53 22.21 -5.04
CA VAL A 73 -11.62 21.28 -5.39
C VAL A 73 -12.17 21.61 -6.77
N ARG A 74 -12.44 22.89 -7.03
CA ARG A 74 -12.96 23.35 -8.32
C ARG A 74 -11.96 23.09 -9.43
N MET A 75 -10.67 23.40 -9.20
CA MET A 75 -9.62 23.13 -10.17
C MET A 75 -9.53 21.64 -10.54
N TYR A 76 -9.61 20.75 -9.54
CA TYR A 76 -9.64 19.31 -9.76
C TYR A 76 -10.87 18.87 -10.58
N LEU A 77 -12.07 19.36 -10.21
CA LEU A 77 -13.31 19.03 -10.92
C LEU A 77 -13.30 19.51 -12.38
N THR A 78 -12.75 20.70 -12.64
CA THR A 78 -12.61 21.23 -14.00
C THR A 78 -11.68 20.35 -14.84
N GLN A 79 -10.49 20.01 -14.32
CA GLN A 79 -9.54 19.13 -15.02
C GLN A 79 -10.13 17.74 -15.27
N MET A 80 -10.88 17.20 -14.32
CA MET A 80 -11.57 15.93 -14.47
C MET A 80 -12.67 16.02 -15.53
N GLY A 81 -13.36 17.18 -15.63
CA GLY A 81 -14.40 17.43 -16.62
C GLY A 81 -13.92 17.37 -18.06
N GLU A 82 -12.63 17.68 -18.32
CA GLU A 82 -12.03 17.60 -19.65
C GLU A 82 -11.75 16.16 -20.12
N ILE A 83 -11.73 15.20 -19.21
CA ILE A 83 -11.45 13.79 -19.55
C ILE A 83 -12.69 13.14 -20.17
N PRO A 84 -12.61 12.60 -21.39
CA PRO A 84 -13.74 11.95 -22.04
C PRO A 84 -14.15 10.65 -21.32
N LEU A 85 -15.45 10.40 -21.27
CA LEU A 85 -16.00 9.15 -20.73
C LEU A 85 -15.62 7.96 -21.61
N LEU A 86 -15.34 6.82 -20.99
CA LEU A 86 -15.02 5.59 -21.70
C LEU A 86 -16.29 4.83 -22.10
N THR A 87 -16.35 4.43 -23.37
CA THR A 87 -17.36 3.46 -23.81
C THR A 87 -17.00 2.04 -23.34
N ARG A 88 -18.00 1.16 -23.25
CA ARG A 88 -17.79 -0.24 -22.84
C ARG A 88 -16.74 -0.96 -23.71
N GLN A 89 -16.69 -0.67 -24.99
CA GLN A 89 -15.71 -1.25 -25.90
C GLN A 89 -14.28 -0.77 -25.57
N GLN A 90 -14.13 0.51 -25.24
CA GLN A 90 -12.84 1.09 -24.82
C GLN A 90 -12.37 0.53 -23.48
N GLU A 91 -13.27 0.35 -22.49
CA GLU A 91 -12.93 -0.30 -21.22
C GLU A 91 -12.35 -1.70 -21.43
N ILE A 92 -13.02 -2.52 -22.24
CA ILE A 92 -12.56 -3.87 -22.56
C ILE A 92 -11.23 -3.84 -23.33
N ALA A 93 -11.05 -2.89 -24.25
CA ALA A 93 -9.81 -2.74 -25.01
C ALA A 93 -8.65 -2.37 -24.08
N LEU A 94 -8.83 -1.41 -23.15
CA LEU A 94 -7.85 -1.02 -22.16
C LEU A 94 -7.54 -2.16 -21.19
N ALA A 95 -8.55 -2.89 -20.70
CA ALA A 95 -8.35 -4.05 -19.83
C ALA A 95 -7.53 -5.14 -20.52
N LYS A 96 -7.78 -5.44 -21.79
CA LYS A 96 -6.97 -6.35 -22.61
C LYS A 96 -5.54 -5.82 -22.78
N GLN A 97 -5.37 -4.53 -23.01
CA GLN A 97 -4.06 -3.91 -23.15
C GLN A 97 -3.26 -4.02 -21.84
N ILE A 98 -3.91 -3.80 -20.69
CA ILE A 98 -3.30 -4.00 -19.36
C ILE A 98 -2.82 -5.45 -19.20
N GLU A 99 -3.65 -6.44 -19.52
CA GLU A 99 -3.29 -7.86 -19.41
C GLU A 99 -2.08 -8.19 -20.30
N VAL A 100 -2.11 -7.79 -21.58
CA VAL A 100 -1.03 -8.05 -22.53
C VAL A 100 0.28 -7.36 -22.15
N THR A 101 0.22 -6.07 -21.73
CA THR A 101 1.42 -5.31 -21.35
C THR A 101 2.00 -5.86 -20.04
N ARG A 102 1.17 -6.22 -19.06
CA ARG A 102 1.57 -6.89 -17.81
C ARG A 102 2.26 -8.23 -18.10
N ALA A 103 1.69 -9.06 -18.96
CA ALA A 103 2.28 -10.33 -19.33
C ALA A 103 3.63 -10.15 -20.06
N ARG A 104 3.74 -9.16 -20.97
CA ARG A 104 5.01 -8.84 -21.65
C ARG A 104 6.07 -8.38 -20.66
N PHE A 105 5.72 -7.48 -19.74
CA PHE A 105 6.61 -7.00 -18.70
C PHE A 105 7.14 -8.14 -17.82
N ARG A 106 6.25 -8.99 -17.27
CA ARG A 106 6.61 -10.16 -16.46
C ARG A 106 7.57 -11.11 -17.21
N ARG A 107 7.23 -11.48 -18.43
CA ARG A 107 8.08 -12.36 -19.27
C ARG A 107 9.46 -11.79 -19.45
N LYS A 108 9.57 -10.50 -19.78
CA LYS A 108 10.84 -9.82 -19.98
C LYS A 108 11.67 -9.72 -18.70
N ALA A 109 11.04 -9.48 -17.56
CA ALA A 109 11.72 -9.46 -16.27
C ALA A 109 12.28 -10.84 -15.91
N ILE A 110 11.45 -11.88 -15.98
CA ILE A 110 11.80 -13.25 -15.61
C ILE A 110 12.83 -13.88 -16.58
N GLU A 111 12.95 -13.40 -17.83
CA GLU A 111 14.01 -13.84 -18.75
C GLU A 111 15.44 -13.58 -18.24
N CYS A 112 15.63 -12.68 -17.26
CA CYS A 112 16.92 -12.46 -16.62
C CYS A 112 17.23 -13.57 -15.61
N ASP A 113 18.41 -14.17 -15.69
CA ASP A 113 18.80 -15.26 -14.78
C ASP A 113 18.89 -14.80 -13.32
N TYR A 114 19.21 -13.54 -13.03
CA TYR A 114 19.18 -12.99 -11.69
C TYR A 114 17.77 -12.98 -11.12
N VAL A 115 16.82 -12.38 -11.83
CA VAL A 115 15.40 -12.34 -11.42
C VAL A 115 14.85 -13.75 -11.30
N MET A 116 15.16 -14.63 -12.25
CA MET A 116 14.76 -16.05 -12.20
C MET A 116 15.28 -16.75 -10.93
N GLN A 117 16.50 -16.48 -10.50
CA GLN A 117 17.06 -17.04 -9.27
C GLN A 117 16.31 -16.56 -8.04
N GLN A 118 15.97 -15.25 -7.97
CA GLN A 118 15.19 -14.69 -6.88
C GLN A 118 13.77 -15.28 -6.86
N VAL A 119 13.11 -15.33 -8.01
CA VAL A 119 11.79 -15.97 -8.15
C VAL A 119 11.81 -17.42 -7.66
N VAL A 120 12.82 -18.20 -8.02
CA VAL A 120 12.94 -19.59 -7.54
C VAL A 120 13.15 -19.66 -6.03
N ARG A 121 13.86 -18.69 -5.42
CA ARG A 121 14.00 -18.59 -3.96
C ARG A 121 12.65 -18.30 -3.30
N VAL A 122 11.92 -17.29 -3.81
CA VAL A 122 10.58 -16.95 -3.31
C VAL A 122 9.63 -18.15 -3.41
N LEU A 123 9.56 -18.81 -4.57
CA LEU A 123 8.71 -19.99 -4.76
C LEU A 123 9.11 -21.17 -3.85
N ARG A 124 10.40 -21.29 -3.51
CA ARG A 124 10.86 -22.29 -2.54
C ARG A 124 10.36 -21.96 -1.14
N ARG A 125 10.49 -20.72 -0.69
CA ARG A 125 9.95 -20.27 0.61
C ARG A 125 8.43 -20.47 0.70
N VAL A 126 7.70 -20.32 -0.43
CA VAL A 126 6.26 -20.65 -0.48
C VAL A 126 6.03 -22.15 -0.35
N HIS A 127 6.87 -22.99 -0.99
CA HIS A 127 6.77 -24.45 -0.86
C HIS A 127 7.09 -24.95 0.54
N ASP A 128 8.07 -24.32 1.18
CA ASP A 128 8.56 -24.66 2.53
C ASP A 128 7.62 -24.10 3.62
N GLY A 129 6.62 -23.25 3.25
CA GLY A 129 5.63 -22.67 4.17
C GLY A 129 6.04 -21.36 4.83
N ASP A 130 7.25 -20.85 4.53
CA ASP A 130 7.77 -19.59 5.11
C ASP A 130 7.02 -18.35 4.61
N LEU A 131 6.44 -18.43 3.41
CA LEU A 131 5.68 -17.33 2.81
C LEU A 131 4.24 -17.76 2.50
N PRO A 132 3.24 -16.92 2.81
CA PRO A 132 1.85 -17.24 2.51
C PRO A 132 1.64 -17.32 1.00
N PHE A 133 0.97 -18.39 0.57
CA PHE A 133 0.70 -18.69 -0.84
C PHE A 133 -0.08 -17.55 -1.52
N ASP A 134 -1.17 -17.11 -0.89
CA ASP A 134 -2.13 -16.16 -1.48
C ASP A 134 -1.54 -14.76 -1.70
N ARG A 135 -0.49 -14.39 -0.95
CA ARG A 135 0.25 -13.12 -1.13
C ARG A 135 1.30 -13.20 -2.22
N THR A 136 1.71 -14.40 -2.61
CA THR A 136 2.85 -14.60 -3.52
C THR A 136 2.37 -15.03 -4.90
N VAL A 137 1.34 -15.87 -4.96
CA VAL A 137 0.79 -16.44 -6.18
C VAL A 137 -0.59 -15.83 -6.44
N GLN A 138 -0.88 -15.52 -7.69
CA GLN A 138 -2.19 -15.07 -8.12
C GLN A 138 -2.96 -16.28 -8.64
N VAL A 139 -4.00 -16.68 -7.92
CA VAL A 139 -4.96 -17.66 -8.39
C VAL A 139 -5.96 -16.91 -9.30
N SER A 140 -6.09 -17.32 -10.56
CA SER A 140 -7.09 -16.79 -11.45
C SER A 140 -8.24 -17.79 -11.55
N VAL A 141 -9.40 -17.39 -11.08
CA VAL A 141 -10.64 -18.20 -11.19
C VAL A 141 -10.98 -18.47 -12.65
N THR A 142 -10.63 -17.55 -13.53
CA THR A 142 -10.89 -17.63 -14.98
C THR A 142 -10.03 -18.69 -15.67
N ASP A 143 -8.80 -18.92 -15.21
CA ASP A 143 -7.89 -19.91 -15.79
C ASP A 143 -8.09 -21.32 -15.19
N ARG A 144 -9.08 -21.51 -14.31
CA ARG A 144 -9.43 -22.77 -13.62
C ARG A 144 -8.24 -23.42 -12.91
N LEU A 145 -7.24 -22.63 -12.51
CA LEU A 145 -6.09 -23.09 -11.73
C LEU A 145 -6.47 -23.03 -10.26
N GLU A 146 -6.88 -24.14 -9.72
CA GLU A 146 -7.13 -24.29 -8.28
C GLU A 146 -5.83 -24.27 -7.49
N LYS A 147 -5.90 -23.76 -6.26
CA LYS A 147 -4.76 -23.66 -5.33
C LYS A 147 -4.00 -24.99 -5.23
N ASP A 148 -4.73 -26.09 -5.09
CA ASP A 148 -4.17 -27.43 -4.93
C ASP A 148 -3.40 -27.92 -6.16
N GLN A 149 -3.88 -27.57 -7.36
CA GLN A 149 -3.18 -27.90 -8.61
C GLN A 149 -1.86 -27.16 -8.73
N ILE A 150 -1.81 -25.86 -8.32
CA ILE A 150 -0.57 -25.08 -8.32
C ILE A 150 0.39 -25.65 -7.30
N LEU A 151 -0.07 -25.94 -6.08
CA LEU A 151 0.74 -26.55 -5.02
C LEU A 151 1.30 -27.93 -5.44
N GLY A 152 0.50 -28.75 -6.10
CA GLY A 152 0.95 -30.04 -6.63
C GLY A 152 2.02 -29.90 -7.73
N ARG A 153 1.94 -28.87 -8.59
CA ARG A 153 2.93 -28.62 -9.65
C ARG A 153 4.22 -27.97 -9.13
N LEU A 154 4.15 -27.24 -8.02
CA LEU A 154 5.23 -26.42 -7.49
C LEU A 154 6.53 -27.21 -7.27
N PRO A 155 6.58 -28.39 -6.58
CA PRO A 155 7.82 -29.12 -6.35
C PRO A 155 8.47 -29.65 -7.65
N HIS A 156 7.65 -30.06 -8.62
CA HIS A 156 8.13 -30.55 -9.90
C HIS A 156 8.76 -29.42 -10.74
N ASN A 157 8.10 -28.27 -10.79
CA ASN A 157 8.58 -27.09 -11.49
C ASN A 157 9.86 -26.55 -10.84
N LEU A 158 9.94 -26.51 -9.49
CA LEU A 158 11.15 -26.09 -8.78
C LEU A 158 12.37 -27.00 -9.07
N LYS A 159 12.17 -28.32 -9.11
CA LYS A 159 13.24 -29.27 -9.49
C LYS A 159 13.75 -28.96 -10.90
N THR A 160 12.83 -28.79 -11.86
CA THR A 160 13.17 -28.51 -13.26
C THR A 160 13.85 -27.14 -13.42
N LEU A 161 13.35 -26.09 -12.72
CA LEU A 161 13.95 -24.75 -12.73
C LEU A 161 15.37 -24.76 -12.18
N ASN A 162 15.64 -25.49 -11.10
CA ASN A 162 17.01 -25.63 -10.56
C ASN A 162 17.97 -26.29 -11.56
N VAL A 163 17.52 -27.31 -12.30
CA VAL A 163 18.34 -27.95 -13.36
C VAL A 163 18.60 -26.95 -14.50
N LEU A 164 17.57 -26.20 -14.93
CA LEU A 164 17.72 -25.19 -15.98
C LEU A 164 18.68 -24.07 -15.57
N LEU A 165 18.61 -23.57 -14.34
CA LEU A 165 19.53 -22.56 -13.82
C LEU A 165 20.98 -23.04 -13.77
N LYS A 166 21.23 -24.29 -13.33
CA LYS A 166 22.56 -24.90 -13.36
C LYS A 166 23.10 -25.01 -14.80
N ARG A 167 22.22 -25.38 -15.75
CA ARG A 167 22.57 -25.47 -17.18
C ARG A 167 22.86 -24.08 -17.76
N ASN A 168 22.06 -23.08 -17.43
CA ASN A 168 22.24 -21.69 -17.88
C ASN A 168 23.62 -21.15 -17.46
N ARG A 169 24.04 -21.40 -16.21
CA ARG A 169 25.38 -21.01 -15.73
C ARG A 169 26.50 -21.63 -16.57
N ARG A 170 26.37 -22.91 -16.94
CA ARG A 170 27.37 -23.63 -17.79
C ARG A 170 27.38 -23.05 -19.20
N ASP A 171 26.21 -22.92 -19.83
CA ASP A 171 26.07 -22.38 -21.19
C ASP A 171 26.57 -20.93 -21.29
N TYR A 172 26.30 -20.09 -20.25
CA TYR A 172 26.83 -18.74 -20.15
C TYR A 172 28.36 -18.73 -20.06
N SER A 173 28.98 -19.57 -19.23
CA SER A 173 30.42 -19.71 -19.11
C SER A 173 31.06 -20.11 -20.45
N ILE A 174 30.44 -21.05 -21.18
CA ILE A 174 30.91 -21.46 -22.52
C ILE A 174 30.78 -20.31 -23.53
N SER A 175 29.68 -19.58 -23.49
CA SER A 175 29.40 -18.49 -24.46
C SER A 175 30.35 -17.30 -24.30
N THR A 176 30.81 -17.02 -23.06
CA THR A 176 31.71 -15.91 -22.74
C THR A 176 33.20 -16.29 -22.82
N SER A 177 33.52 -17.57 -22.80
CA SER A 177 34.91 -18.05 -22.84
C SER A 177 35.59 -17.76 -24.19
N LYS A 178 36.69 -17.03 -24.16
CA LYS A 178 37.50 -16.72 -25.38
C LYS A 178 38.26 -17.94 -25.90
N SER A 179 38.52 -18.94 -25.06
CA SER A 179 39.24 -20.15 -25.42
C SER A 179 38.43 -21.15 -26.27
N ARG A 180 37.11 -20.94 -26.40
CA ARG A 180 36.24 -21.82 -27.16
C ARG A 180 36.00 -21.30 -28.59
N PRO A 181 35.87 -22.19 -29.59
CA PRO A 181 35.57 -21.79 -30.96
C PRO A 181 34.22 -21.07 -31.08
N MET A 182 34.14 -20.15 -32.03
CA MET A 182 32.96 -19.27 -32.21
C MET A 182 31.66 -20.06 -32.43
N GLY A 183 31.73 -21.20 -33.15
CA GLY A 183 30.56 -22.06 -33.37
C GLY A 183 29.98 -22.62 -32.07
N GLN A 184 30.85 -23.09 -31.15
CA GLN A 184 30.43 -23.60 -29.84
C GLN A 184 29.84 -22.47 -28.97
N ARG A 185 30.42 -21.28 -28.99
CA ARG A 185 29.94 -20.11 -28.26
C ARG A 185 28.55 -19.68 -28.74
N ARG A 186 28.33 -19.60 -30.07
CA ARG A 186 27.01 -19.30 -30.66
C ARG A 186 25.99 -20.39 -30.33
N ALA A 187 26.37 -21.66 -30.38
CA ALA A 187 25.46 -22.75 -30.02
C ALA A 187 25.08 -22.73 -28.56
N ALA A 188 26.01 -22.43 -27.65
CA ALA A 188 25.75 -22.26 -26.22
C ALA A 188 24.79 -21.06 -25.96
N TRP A 189 25.02 -19.94 -26.63
CA TRP A 189 24.13 -18.79 -26.55
C TRP A 189 22.69 -19.09 -27.01
N ARG A 190 22.53 -19.82 -28.11
CA ARG A 190 21.20 -20.26 -28.58
C ARG A 190 20.52 -21.22 -27.59
N ARG A 191 21.28 -22.15 -26.97
CA ARG A 191 20.75 -23.03 -25.91
C ARG A 191 20.33 -22.27 -24.70
N LEU A 192 21.13 -21.30 -24.23
CA LEU A 192 20.81 -20.40 -23.12
C LEU A 192 19.48 -19.67 -23.36
N GLY A 193 19.27 -19.06 -24.53
CA GLY A 193 18.01 -18.38 -24.88
C GLY A 193 16.79 -19.30 -24.90
N ARG A 194 16.96 -20.54 -25.37
CA ARG A 194 15.88 -21.55 -25.34
C ARG A 194 15.55 -22.00 -23.92
N SER A 195 16.58 -22.22 -23.10
CA SER A 195 16.46 -22.63 -21.71
C SER A 195 15.75 -21.55 -20.88
N ARG A 196 16.12 -20.27 -21.04
CA ARG A 196 15.45 -19.13 -20.39
C ARG A 196 13.95 -19.07 -20.72
N ARG A 197 13.58 -19.19 -22.00
CA ARG A 197 12.18 -19.20 -22.41
C ARG A 197 11.38 -20.36 -21.82
N ARG A 198 11.99 -21.53 -21.65
CA ARG A 198 11.34 -22.67 -20.96
C ARG A 198 11.15 -22.39 -19.49
N ALA A 199 12.15 -21.81 -18.82
CA ALA A 199 12.07 -21.45 -17.42
C ALA A 199 10.97 -20.38 -17.19
N VAL A 200 10.85 -19.39 -18.07
CA VAL A 200 9.78 -18.37 -18.01
C VAL A 200 8.40 -19.03 -18.05
N ARG A 201 8.17 -19.98 -18.97
CA ARG A 201 6.89 -20.70 -19.06
C ARG A 201 6.53 -21.41 -17.75
N LEU A 202 7.50 -22.13 -17.16
CA LEU A 202 7.29 -22.84 -15.89
C LEU A 202 6.95 -21.91 -14.74
N VAL A 203 7.51 -20.70 -14.70
CA VAL A 203 7.17 -19.69 -13.68
C VAL A 203 5.81 -19.05 -13.97
N GLU A 204 5.47 -18.82 -15.23
CA GLU A 204 4.14 -18.30 -15.61
C GLU A 204 3.03 -19.27 -15.26
N GLU A 205 3.24 -20.58 -15.38
CA GLU A 205 2.31 -21.61 -14.93
C GLU A 205 2.04 -21.59 -13.42
N LEU A 206 2.94 -21.03 -12.63
CA LEU A 206 2.80 -20.89 -11.20
C LEU A 206 2.15 -19.56 -10.77
N GLY A 207 1.87 -18.65 -11.70
CA GLY A 207 1.08 -17.44 -11.44
C GLY A 207 1.68 -16.44 -10.47
N LEU A 208 3.01 -16.25 -10.42
CA LEU A 208 3.64 -15.30 -9.48
C LEU A 208 3.08 -13.88 -9.64
N ARG A 209 2.79 -13.18 -8.53
CA ARG A 209 2.30 -11.79 -8.54
C ARG A 209 3.36 -10.82 -9.06
N THR A 210 2.95 -9.85 -9.88
CA THR A 210 3.84 -8.84 -10.48
C THR A 210 4.55 -7.98 -9.43
N GLN A 211 3.88 -7.66 -8.33
CA GLN A 211 4.44 -6.89 -7.22
C GLN A 211 5.71 -7.49 -6.63
N ARG A 212 5.84 -8.84 -6.64
CA ARG A 212 7.07 -9.52 -6.18
C ARG A 212 8.24 -9.43 -7.16
N ILE A 213 7.99 -9.03 -8.40
CA ILE A 213 9.01 -8.89 -9.45
C ILE A 213 9.55 -7.45 -9.51
N GLU A 214 8.74 -6.45 -9.19
CA GLU A 214 9.09 -5.03 -9.28
C GLU A 214 10.36 -4.64 -8.49
N PRO A 215 10.56 -5.05 -7.22
CA PRO A 215 11.79 -4.75 -6.49
C PRO A 215 13.04 -5.31 -7.17
N MET A 216 12.92 -6.51 -7.77
CA MET A 216 14.04 -7.17 -8.44
C MET A 216 14.50 -6.41 -9.70
N ILE A 217 13.61 -5.60 -10.30
CA ILE A 217 13.95 -4.77 -11.46
C ILE A 217 14.75 -3.56 -11.05
N LYS A 218 14.42 -2.95 -9.91
CA LYS A 218 15.21 -1.84 -9.35
C LYS A 218 16.66 -2.29 -9.12
N THR A 219 16.86 -3.49 -8.55
CA THR A 219 18.21 -4.05 -8.36
C THR A 219 18.94 -4.30 -9.68
N LEU A 220 18.24 -4.69 -10.76
CA LEU A 220 18.86 -4.81 -12.09
C LEU A 220 19.29 -3.46 -12.66
N GLU A 221 18.53 -2.41 -12.42
CA GLU A 221 18.88 -1.04 -12.81
C GLU A 221 20.14 -0.58 -12.08
N ASP A 222 20.21 -0.83 -10.77
CA ASP A 222 21.37 -0.51 -9.95
C ASP A 222 22.60 -1.30 -10.42
N PHE A 223 22.47 -2.58 -10.74
CA PHE A 223 23.56 -3.36 -11.34
C PHE A 223 24.02 -2.79 -12.69
N SER A 224 23.08 -2.35 -13.54
CA SER A 224 23.45 -1.75 -14.82
C SER A 224 24.22 -0.45 -14.63
N ARG A 225 23.74 0.43 -13.74
CA ARG A 225 24.39 1.69 -13.36
C ARG A 225 25.79 1.42 -12.77
N ARG A 226 25.85 0.48 -11.82
CA ARG A 226 27.12 0.13 -11.16
C ARG A 226 28.16 -0.45 -12.11
N ILE A 227 27.75 -1.27 -13.08
CA ILE A 227 28.63 -1.76 -14.15
C ILE A 227 29.21 -0.63 -14.97
N ASP A 228 28.40 0.38 -15.32
CA ASP A 228 28.84 1.53 -16.11
C ASP A 228 29.82 2.40 -15.32
N GLU A 229 29.56 2.62 -14.02
CA GLU A 229 30.48 3.33 -13.11
C GLU A 229 31.81 2.59 -12.96
N LEU A 230 31.77 1.29 -12.67
CA LEU A 230 32.98 0.48 -12.54
C LEU A 230 33.81 0.47 -13.83
N LYS A 231 33.12 0.35 -14.97
CA LYS A 231 33.77 0.42 -16.27
C LYS A 231 34.45 1.77 -16.51
N ALA A 232 33.76 2.88 -16.20
CA ALA A 232 34.32 4.23 -16.32
C ALA A 232 35.56 4.41 -15.41
N ARG A 233 35.44 3.98 -14.12
CA ARG A 233 36.58 4.02 -13.16
C ARG A 233 37.79 3.21 -13.63
N ILE A 234 37.55 1.98 -14.10
CA ILE A 234 38.62 1.10 -14.59
C ILE A 234 39.31 1.72 -15.80
N VAL A 235 38.55 2.33 -16.73
CA VAL A 235 39.10 2.99 -17.92
C VAL A 235 39.89 4.26 -17.51
N ALA A 236 39.36 5.09 -16.66
CA ALA A 236 40.02 6.31 -16.17
C ALA A 236 41.35 5.99 -15.44
N HIS A 237 41.29 5.03 -14.51
CA HIS A 237 42.50 4.58 -13.78
C HIS A 237 43.55 3.94 -14.69
N ARG A 238 43.11 3.26 -15.75
CA ARG A 238 44.02 2.70 -16.76
C ARG A 238 44.68 3.82 -17.59
N ALA A 239 43.91 4.86 -17.95
CA ALA A 239 44.44 6.02 -18.65
C ALA A 239 45.46 6.78 -17.79
N ALA A 240 45.23 6.89 -16.48
CA ALA A 240 46.14 7.50 -15.52
C ALA A 240 47.37 6.63 -15.17
N ARG A 241 47.53 5.47 -15.80
CA ARG A 241 48.64 4.50 -15.53
C ARG A 241 48.76 4.09 -14.06
N GLY A 242 47.68 4.12 -13.30
CA GLY A 242 47.69 3.73 -11.91
C GLY A 242 47.99 2.25 -11.64
N PRO A 243 48.40 1.88 -10.41
CA PRO A 243 48.87 0.55 -10.05
C PRO A 243 47.79 -0.53 -10.27
N ALA A 244 48.19 -1.70 -10.73
CA ALA A 244 47.26 -2.81 -11.05
C ALA A 244 46.47 -3.30 -9.81
N LYS A 245 47.08 -3.26 -8.61
CA LYS A 245 46.48 -3.72 -7.34
C LYS A 245 45.22 -2.93 -6.97
N GLU A 246 45.19 -1.64 -7.21
CA GLU A 246 44.03 -0.80 -6.89
C GLU A 246 42.82 -1.09 -7.79
N ARG A 247 43.04 -1.64 -9.00
CA ARG A 247 41.97 -2.01 -9.92
C ARG A 247 41.35 -3.38 -9.61
N GLU A 248 42.06 -4.20 -8.84
CA GLU A 248 41.63 -5.57 -8.58
C GLU A 248 40.26 -5.69 -7.88
N PRO A 249 39.96 -4.92 -6.85
CA PRO A 249 38.64 -4.93 -6.21
C PRO A 249 37.52 -4.51 -7.17
N TRP A 250 37.74 -3.50 -8.03
CA TRP A 250 36.73 -3.06 -9.01
C TRP A 250 36.52 -4.12 -10.10
N LEU A 251 37.56 -4.80 -10.52
CA LEU A 251 37.47 -5.91 -11.47
C LEU A 251 36.76 -7.12 -10.87
N MET A 252 37.00 -7.41 -9.59
CA MET A 252 36.30 -8.47 -8.87
C MET A 252 34.81 -8.18 -8.76
N GLU A 253 34.43 -6.96 -8.31
CA GLU A 253 33.04 -6.52 -8.24
C GLU A 253 32.36 -6.58 -9.62
N TYR A 254 32.98 -6.03 -10.64
CA TYR A 254 32.49 -6.09 -12.02
C TYR A 254 32.22 -7.53 -12.49
N ARG A 255 33.18 -8.46 -12.25
CA ARG A 255 33.01 -9.87 -12.59
C ARG A 255 31.91 -10.55 -11.79
N ASN A 256 31.76 -10.20 -10.52
CA ASN A 256 30.71 -10.76 -9.66
C ASN A 256 29.33 -10.37 -10.15
N ILE A 257 29.10 -9.10 -10.48
CA ILE A 257 27.82 -8.64 -11.04
C ILE A 257 27.51 -9.36 -12.37
N LEU A 258 28.50 -9.50 -13.28
CA LEU A 258 28.31 -10.24 -14.53
C LEU A 258 28.00 -11.74 -14.32
N ARG A 259 28.58 -12.35 -13.28
CA ARG A 259 28.28 -13.75 -12.92
C ARG A 259 26.90 -13.89 -12.29
N ALA A 260 26.47 -12.92 -11.50
CA ALA A 260 25.14 -12.90 -10.89
C ALA A 260 24.04 -12.73 -11.94
N THR A 261 24.20 -11.76 -12.84
CA THR A 261 23.23 -11.46 -13.90
C THR A 261 23.27 -12.42 -15.07
N GLN A 262 24.40 -13.10 -15.29
CA GLN A 262 24.68 -13.96 -16.47
C GLN A 262 24.42 -13.25 -17.79
N GLU A 263 24.70 -11.96 -17.84
CA GLU A 263 24.56 -11.12 -19.04
C GLU A 263 25.81 -10.32 -19.32
N THR A 264 25.97 -9.89 -20.56
CA THR A 264 27.00 -8.92 -20.93
C THR A 264 26.51 -7.50 -20.58
N PRO A 265 27.41 -6.54 -20.34
CA PRO A 265 27.01 -5.17 -20.00
C PRO A 265 26.05 -4.54 -21.01
N THR A 266 26.30 -4.78 -22.32
CA THR A 266 25.45 -4.30 -23.41
C THR A 266 24.06 -4.98 -23.40
N SER A 267 24.02 -6.30 -23.15
CA SER A 267 22.76 -7.05 -23.04
C SER A 267 21.95 -6.58 -21.85
N LEU A 268 22.60 -6.40 -20.68
CA LEU A 268 21.93 -5.93 -19.46
C LEU A 268 21.35 -4.52 -19.65
N ARG A 269 22.12 -3.58 -20.21
CA ARG A 269 21.65 -2.21 -20.50
C ARG A 269 20.44 -2.23 -21.45
N ASN A 270 20.50 -3.01 -22.52
CA ASN A 270 19.39 -3.15 -23.45
C ASN A 270 18.16 -3.79 -22.77
N ARG A 271 18.35 -4.79 -21.92
CA ARG A 271 17.27 -5.40 -21.14
C ARG A 271 16.61 -4.38 -20.20
N VAL A 272 17.37 -3.63 -19.41
CA VAL A 272 16.85 -2.59 -18.53
C VAL A 272 16.07 -1.55 -19.33
N ARG A 273 16.58 -1.10 -20.49
CA ARG A 273 15.86 -0.16 -21.36
C ARG A 273 14.51 -0.73 -21.83
N HIS A 274 14.50 -1.98 -22.28
CA HIS A 274 13.26 -2.65 -22.70
C HIS A 274 12.30 -2.89 -21.55
N LEU A 275 12.81 -3.20 -20.35
CA LEU A 275 11.96 -3.35 -19.15
C LEU A 275 11.30 -2.02 -18.79
N LYS A 276 12.04 -0.91 -18.80
CA LYS A 276 11.47 0.43 -18.56
C LYS A 276 10.39 0.77 -19.58
N ALA A 277 10.65 0.55 -20.86
CA ALA A 277 9.68 0.82 -21.91
C ALA A 277 8.41 -0.04 -21.77
N THR A 278 8.55 -1.34 -21.47
CA THR A 278 7.37 -2.20 -21.27
C THR A 278 6.62 -1.88 -19.99
N TYR A 279 7.32 -1.42 -18.94
CA TYR A 279 6.69 -0.96 -17.70
C TYR A 279 5.94 0.36 -17.92
N SER A 280 6.52 1.33 -18.66
CA SER A 280 5.84 2.57 -19.04
C SER A 280 4.53 2.30 -19.79
N CYS A 281 4.57 1.43 -20.83
CA CYS A 281 3.35 1.05 -21.54
C CYS A 281 2.29 0.37 -20.63
N TYR A 282 2.73 -0.41 -19.64
CA TYR A 282 1.82 -1.01 -18.67
C TYR A 282 1.19 0.05 -17.77
N GLN A 283 1.97 1.00 -17.26
CA GLN A 283 1.48 2.10 -16.42
C GLN A 283 0.56 3.05 -17.22
N GLU A 284 0.88 3.33 -18.49
CA GLU A 284 0.04 4.15 -19.37
C GLU A 284 -1.34 3.50 -19.60
N ALA A 285 -1.36 2.19 -19.82
CA ALA A 285 -2.63 1.46 -19.97
C ALA A 285 -3.47 1.48 -18.68
N LYS A 286 -2.85 1.34 -17.50
CA LYS A 286 -3.53 1.47 -16.20
C LYS A 286 -4.07 2.89 -15.99
N ARG A 287 -3.25 3.89 -16.30
CA ARG A 287 -3.63 5.30 -16.19
C ARG A 287 -4.85 5.60 -17.05
N GLY A 288 -4.87 5.18 -18.32
CA GLY A 288 -6.01 5.42 -19.21
C GLY A 288 -7.33 4.84 -18.70
N LEU A 289 -7.30 3.62 -18.09
CA LEU A 289 -8.51 3.05 -17.49
C LEU A 289 -8.91 3.78 -16.20
N SER A 290 -7.95 4.23 -15.38
CA SER A 290 -8.22 4.97 -14.16
C SER A 290 -8.77 6.37 -14.46
N GLU A 291 -8.14 7.12 -15.38
CA GLU A 291 -8.52 8.49 -15.76
C GLU A 291 -9.96 8.57 -16.26
N GLY A 292 -10.36 7.61 -17.10
CA GLY A 292 -11.74 7.57 -17.63
C GLY A 292 -12.81 7.25 -16.58
N ASN A 293 -12.43 6.84 -15.36
CA ASN A 293 -13.36 6.48 -14.29
C ASN A 293 -13.23 7.37 -13.04
N LEU A 294 -12.52 8.51 -13.10
CA LEU A 294 -12.38 9.42 -11.97
C LEU A 294 -13.72 10.03 -11.53
N ARG A 295 -14.63 10.28 -12.46
CA ARG A 295 -15.98 10.79 -12.15
C ARG A 295 -16.75 9.85 -11.22
N LEU A 296 -16.59 8.54 -11.38
CA LEU A 296 -17.19 7.54 -10.48
C LEU A 296 -16.70 7.71 -9.04
N VAL A 297 -15.41 8.01 -8.85
CA VAL A 297 -14.86 8.26 -7.50
C VAL A 297 -15.51 9.49 -6.86
N VAL A 298 -15.65 10.58 -7.62
CA VAL A 298 -16.25 11.81 -7.12
C VAL A 298 -17.71 11.61 -6.73
N SER A 299 -18.49 10.88 -7.54
CA SER A 299 -19.92 10.60 -7.25
C SER A 299 -20.08 9.79 -5.96
N ILE A 300 -19.19 8.83 -5.70
CA ILE A 300 -19.20 8.05 -4.46
C ILE A 300 -18.70 8.90 -3.29
N ALA A 301 -17.58 9.63 -3.43
CA ALA A 301 -17.01 10.48 -2.37
C ALA A 301 -17.98 11.57 -1.89
N LYS A 302 -18.86 12.08 -2.76
CA LYS A 302 -19.90 13.05 -2.42
C LYS A 302 -20.81 12.57 -1.27
N LYS A 303 -21.11 11.26 -1.21
CA LYS A 303 -21.93 10.66 -0.15
C LYS A 303 -21.24 10.61 1.23
N TYR A 304 -19.92 10.76 1.26
CA TYR A 304 -19.10 10.69 2.48
C TYR A 304 -18.61 12.05 2.97
N ARG A 305 -19.13 13.17 2.43
CA ARG A 305 -18.83 14.52 2.90
C ARG A 305 -19.20 14.70 4.38
N ASN A 306 -18.51 15.60 5.05
CA ASN A 306 -18.77 16.00 6.45
C ASN A 306 -18.57 14.88 7.49
N ARG A 307 -17.80 13.84 7.16
CA ARG A 307 -17.47 12.73 8.08
C ARG A 307 -16.08 12.85 8.70
N GLY A 308 -15.51 14.05 8.77
CA GLY A 308 -14.23 14.33 9.46
C GLY A 308 -13.00 14.37 8.54
N LEU A 309 -13.14 14.10 7.25
CA LEU A 309 -12.11 14.28 6.24
C LEU A 309 -12.48 15.37 5.24
N SER A 310 -11.48 16.04 4.66
CA SER A 310 -11.70 16.98 3.57
C SER A 310 -12.23 16.24 2.34
N PHE A 311 -12.98 16.94 1.48
CA PHE A 311 -13.52 16.32 0.28
C PHE A 311 -12.41 15.85 -0.69
N LEU A 312 -11.32 16.60 -0.76
CA LEU A 312 -10.16 16.19 -1.58
C LEU A 312 -9.48 14.93 -1.05
N ASP A 313 -9.37 14.78 0.28
CA ASP A 313 -8.79 13.57 0.87
C ASP A 313 -9.67 12.35 0.60
N LEU A 314 -11.00 12.51 0.68
CA LEU A 314 -11.94 11.43 0.30
C LEU A 314 -11.78 11.01 -1.16
N ILE A 315 -11.59 11.98 -2.07
CA ILE A 315 -11.33 11.70 -3.49
C ILE A 315 -10.00 10.97 -3.66
N GLN A 316 -8.94 11.39 -2.97
CA GLN A 316 -7.62 10.76 -3.12
C GLN A 316 -7.61 9.31 -2.60
N GLU A 317 -8.24 9.06 -1.46
CA GLU A 317 -8.41 7.69 -0.95
C GLU A 317 -9.30 6.85 -1.88
N GLY A 318 -10.36 7.45 -2.41
CA GLY A 318 -11.19 6.82 -3.44
C GLY A 318 -10.40 6.48 -4.73
N ASN A 319 -9.53 7.38 -5.18
CA ASN A 319 -8.63 7.14 -6.32
C ASN A 319 -7.65 5.99 -6.03
N ALA A 320 -7.14 5.88 -4.80
CA ALA A 320 -6.32 4.74 -4.40
C ALA A 320 -7.13 3.42 -4.47
N GLY A 321 -8.40 3.44 -4.04
CA GLY A 321 -9.34 2.33 -4.22
C GLY A 321 -9.57 1.97 -5.68
N LEU A 322 -9.80 2.95 -6.55
CA LEU A 322 -9.95 2.78 -7.99
C LEU A 322 -8.71 2.12 -8.62
N MET A 323 -7.50 2.56 -8.25
CA MET A 323 -6.26 1.96 -8.76
C MET A 323 -6.14 0.47 -8.35
N ARG A 324 -6.56 0.12 -7.12
CA ARG A 324 -6.62 -1.29 -6.68
C ARG A 324 -7.65 -2.09 -7.51
N ALA A 325 -8.80 -1.51 -7.82
CA ALA A 325 -9.81 -2.12 -8.68
C ALA A 325 -9.26 -2.40 -10.09
N VAL A 326 -8.55 -1.44 -10.70
CA VAL A 326 -7.92 -1.59 -12.02
C VAL A 326 -6.91 -2.75 -12.03
N ASP A 327 -6.14 -2.92 -10.96
CA ASP A 327 -5.16 -4.01 -10.86
C ASP A 327 -5.79 -5.41 -10.80
N LYS A 328 -6.98 -5.52 -10.21
CA LYS A 328 -7.68 -6.78 -9.98
C LYS A 328 -8.83 -7.04 -10.96
N PHE A 329 -9.17 -6.10 -11.84
CA PHE A 329 -10.29 -6.23 -12.76
C PHE A 329 -10.07 -7.34 -13.79
N GLU A 330 -11.08 -8.23 -13.92
CA GLU A 330 -11.12 -9.34 -14.86
C GLU A 330 -12.28 -9.16 -15.85
N TYR A 331 -12.01 -8.54 -17.01
CA TYR A 331 -13.04 -8.28 -18.04
C TYR A 331 -13.75 -9.55 -18.56
N ARG A 332 -13.11 -10.73 -18.41
CA ARG A 332 -13.67 -12.02 -18.86
C ARG A 332 -14.92 -12.44 -18.08
N ARG A 333 -15.16 -11.88 -16.91
CA ARG A 333 -16.37 -12.13 -16.12
C ARG A 333 -17.62 -11.46 -16.71
N GLY A 334 -17.48 -10.54 -17.65
CA GLY A 334 -18.59 -9.88 -18.35
C GLY A 334 -19.17 -8.66 -17.66
N PHE A 335 -18.90 -8.44 -16.37
CA PHE A 335 -19.41 -7.29 -15.61
C PHE A 335 -18.81 -5.96 -16.09
N LYS A 336 -19.58 -4.86 -15.92
CA LYS A 336 -19.08 -3.50 -16.12
C LYS A 336 -17.98 -3.19 -15.11
N PHE A 337 -17.01 -2.35 -15.50
CA PHE A 337 -15.93 -1.96 -14.58
C PHE A 337 -16.46 -1.20 -13.37
N CYS A 338 -17.43 -0.30 -13.57
CA CYS A 338 -18.02 0.50 -12.51
C CYS A 338 -18.61 -0.35 -11.38
N THR A 339 -19.34 -1.43 -11.68
CA THR A 339 -19.91 -2.34 -10.67
C THR A 339 -18.83 -2.93 -9.76
N TYR A 340 -17.70 -3.34 -10.32
CA TYR A 340 -16.58 -3.86 -9.54
C TYR A 340 -15.81 -2.77 -8.80
N ALA A 341 -15.58 -1.63 -9.44
CA ALA A 341 -14.81 -0.51 -8.88
C ALA A 341 -15.51 0.16 -7.71
N THR A 342 -16.85 0.26 -7.73
CA THR A 342 -17.65 0.87 -6.66
C THR A 342 -17.35 0.23 -5.30
N TRP A 343 -17.25 -1.09 -5.23
CA TRP A 343 -16.91 -1.79 -4.00
C TRP A 343 -15.53 -1.39 -3.46
N TRP A 344 -14.50 -1.36 -4.31
CA TRP A 344 -13.14 -0.98 -3.91
C TRP A 344 -13.01 0.47 -3.50
N ILE A 345 -13.72 1.37 -4.20
CA ILE A 345 -13.76 2.80 -3.90
C ILE A 345 -14.43 3.02 -2.54
N ARG A 346 -15.62 2.41 -2.33
CA ARG A 346 -16.35 2.49 -1.07
C ARG A 346 -15.50 1.98 0.09
N GLN A 347 -14.93 0.80 -0.04
CA GLN A 347 -14.06 0.21 0.97
C GLN A 347 -12.87 1.10 1.33
N ALA A 348 -12.20 1.70 0.32
CA ALA A 348 -11.06 2.58 0.54
C ALA A 348 -11.49 3.85 1.31
N ILE A 349 -12.59 4.48 0.89
CA ILE A 349 -13.11 5.69 1.55
C ILE A 349 -13.55 5.40 2.98
N THR A 350 -14.34 4.34 3.20
CA THR A 350 -14.83 3.97 4.55
C THR A 350 -13.66 3.66 5.49
N ARG A 351 -12.65 2.95 5.01
CA ARG A 351 -11.46 2.67 5.79
C ARG A 351 -10.67 3.94 6.12
N ALA A 352 -10.48 4.84 5.15
CA ALA A 352 -9.81 6.12 5.37
C ALA A 352 -10.55 6.98 6.39
N VAL A 353 -11.89 7.04 6.31
CA VAL A 353 -12.72 7.72 7.32
C VAL A 353 -12.52 7.10 8.70
N ALA A 354 -12.55 5.77 8.82
CA ALA A 354 -12.33 5.12 10.11
C ALA A 354 -10.93 5.38 10.70
N ASP A 355 -9.89 5.41 9.86
CA ASP A 355 -8.48 5.55 10.30
C ASP A 355 -8.05 7.00 10.54
N GLN A 356 -8.59 7.98 9.80
CA GLN A 356 -8.04 9.35 9.71
C GLN A 356 -9.02 10.46 10.14
N SER A 357 -10.32 10.18 10.29
CA SER A 357 -11.32 11.22 10.58
C SER A 357 -11.20 11.85 11.97
N ARG A 358 -10.47 11.23 12.89
CA ARG A 358 -10.37 11.65 14.28
C ARG A 358 -8.96 12.13 14.61
N THR A 359 -8.87 13.23 15.35
CA THR A 359 -7.61 13.78 15.87
C THR A 359 -6.87 12.74 16.73
N ILE A 360 -7.59 12.00 17.57
CA ILE A 360 -7.07 10.86 18.32
C ILE A 360 -7.54 9.60 17.60
N ARG A 361 -6.61 8.90 16.95
CA ARG A 361 -6.91 7.70 16.18
C ARG A 361 -7.51 6.60 17.06
N ILE A 362 -8.60 6.01 16.58
CA ILE A 362 -9.28 4.85 17.18
C ILE A 362 -9.10 3.65 16.27
N PRO A 363 -8.83 2.44 16.81
CA PRO A 363 -8.78 1.21 16.00
C PRO A 363 -10.09 0.93 15.27
N VAL A 364 -10.03 0.38 14.05
CA VAL A 364 -11.20 0.17 13.17
C VAL A 364 -12.28 -0.68 13.86
N HIS A 365 -11.92 -1.79 14.54
CA HIS A 365 -12.90 -2.62 15.26
C HIS A 365 -13.68 -1.86 16.36
N MET A 366 -13.05 -0.86 17.00
CA MET A 366 -13.74 -0.01 17.97
C MET A 366 -14.70 0.97 17.29
N VAL A 367 -14.39 1.45 16.07
CA VAL A 367 -15.30 2.28 15.27
C VAL A 367 -16.53 1.46 14.85
N GLU A 368 -16.37 0.20 14.47
CA GLU A 368 -17.46 -0.73 14.16
C GLU A 368 -18.35 -0.97 15.38
N THR A 369 -17.76 -1.29 16.53
CA THR A 369 -18.52 -1.45 17.78
C THR A 369 -19.26 -0.16 18.15
N MET A 370 -18.63 1.01 17.95
CA MET A 370 -19.24 2.31 18.20
C MET A 370 -20.47 2.57 17.28
N SER A 371 -20.36 2.21 15.99
CA SER A 371 -21.47 2.32 15.04
C SER A 371 -22.61 1.38 15.45
N ARG A 372 -22.31 0.14 15.82
CA ARG A 372 -23.31 -0.82 16.31
C ARG A 372 -24.05 -0.30 17.55
N VAL A 373 -23.31 0.15 18.56
CA VAL A 373 -23.89 0.71 19.80
C VAL A 373 -24.76 1.94 19.50
N ARG A 374 -24.31 2.82 18.60
CA ARG A 374 -25.07 4.02 18.20
C ARG A 374 -26.37 3.65 17.48
N ASN A 375 -26.33 2.69 16.56
CA ASN A 375 -27.52 2.25 15.82
C ASN A 375 -28.53 1.59 16.75
N VAL A 376 -28.08 0.69 17.63
CA VAL A 376 -28.94 0.06 18.66
C VAL A 376 -29.53 1.11 19.58
N SER A 377 -28.75 2.09 20.04
CA SER A 377 -29.25 3.19 20.88
C SER A 377 -30.33 4.02 20.16
N ARG A 378 -30.17 4.27 18.85
CA ARG A 378 -31.16 4.99 18.02
C ARG A 378 -32.46 4.17 17.87
N GLN A 379 -32.32 2.86 17.61
CA GLN A 379 -33.48 1.95 17.52
C GLN A 379 -34.25 1.88 18.84
N LEU A 380 -33.55 1.76 19.97
CA LEU A 380 -34.16 1.76 21.29
C LEU A 380 -34.85 3.11 21.61
N LEU A 381 -34.24 4.23 21.22
CA LEU A 381 -34.85 5.55 21.34
C LEU A 381 -36.19 5.63 20.59
N GLN A 382 -36.24 5.09 19.37
CA GLN A 382 -37.48 5.03 18.58
C GLN A 382 -38.56 4.13 19.23
N GLN A 383 -38.13 3.02 19.82
CA GLN A 383 -39.08 2.07 20.46
C GLN A 383 -39.57 2.51 21.82
N LEU A 384 -38.67 3.06 22.64
CA LEU A 384 -38.99 3.44 24.03
C LEU A 384 -39.50 4.89 24.18
N GLY A 385 -39.27 5.76 23.18
CA GLY A 385 -39.59 7.18 23.24
C GLY A 385 -38.75 7.97 24.25
N ARG A 386 -37.69 7.36 24.84
CA ARG A 386 -36.75 7.98 25.78
C ARG A 386 -35.32 7.49 25.49
N GLU A 387 -34.33 8.23 25.95
CA GLU A 387 -32.97 7.78 25.89
C GLU A 387 -32.79 6.43 26.62
N PRO A 388 -32.17 5.42 25.96
CA PRO A 388 -31.92 4.12 26.56
C PRO A 388 -30.84 4.20 27.64
N THR A 389 -30.95 3.37 28.65
CA THR A 389 -29.91 3.21 29.66
C THR A 389 -28.68 2.45 29.11
N MET A 390 -27.53 2.62 29.78
CA MET A 390 -26.32 1.87 29.39
C MET A 390 -26.52 0.36 29.40
N GLU A 391 -27.31 -0.15 30.36
CA GLU A 391 -27.62 -1.58 30.48
C GLU A 391 -28.54 -2.07 29.37
N GLU A 392 -29.56 -1.29 29.01
CA GLU A 392 -30.46 -1.59 27.89
C GLU A 392 -29.69 -1.63 26.56
N THR A 393 -28.80 -0.62 26.36
CA THR A 393 -27.97 -0.57 25.15
C THR A 393 -26.96 -1.72 25.09
N ALA A 394 -26.31 -2.07 26.20
CA ALA A 394 -25.35 -3.17 26.26
C ALA A 394 -26.04 -4.53 25.97
N ASN A 395 -27.22 -4.76 26.57
CA ASN A 395 -27.98 -5.99 26.32
C ASN A 395 -28.45 -6.12 24.88
N ALA A 396 -28.93 -5.01 24.28
CA ALA A 396 -29.41 -5.03 22.91
C ALA A 396 -28.28 -5.08 21.86
N SER A 397 -27.08 -4.58 22.19
CA SER A 397 -25.89 -4.66 21.31
C SER A 397 -25.04 -5.91 21.52
N GLU A 398 -25.46 -6.82 22.45
CA GLU A 398 -24.71 -8.05 22.81
C GLU A 398 -23.27 -7.78 23.27
N THR A 399 -23.02 -6.60 23.87
CA THR A 399 -21.71 -6.18 24.38
C THR A 399 -21.69 -6.10 25.90
N CYS A 400 -20.48 -6.23 26.50
CA CYS A 400 -20.34 -6.05 27.94
C CYS A 400 -20.58 -4.58 28.34
N ILE A 401 -21.20 -4.35 29.51
CA ILE A 401 -21.50 -3.01 30.03
C ILE A 401 -20.25 -2.13 30.12
N ASP A 402 -19.12 -2.70 30.55
CA ASP A 402 -17.85 -1.98 30.65
C ASP A 402 -17.29 -1.60 29.29
N GLU A 403 -17.48 -2.44 28.27
CA GLU A 403 -17.10 -2.13 26.89
C GLU A 403 -17.99 -1.03 26.30
N THR A 404 -19.31 -1.13 26.47
CA THR A 404 -20.26 -0.11 26.06
C THR A 404 -19.90 1.26 26.68
N ARG A 405 -19.55 1.28 27.97
CA ARG A 405 -19.11 2.51 28.67
C ARG A 405 -17.84 3.08 28.06
N ARG A 406 -16.84 2.25 27.74
CA ARG A 406 -15.58 2.69 27.07
C ARG A 406 -15.88 3.23 25.68
N VAL A 407 -16.70 2.54 24.90
CA VAL A 407 -17.10 2.97 23.54
C VAL A 407 -17.80 4.31 23.57
N MET A 408 -18.73 4.51 24.49
CA MET A 408 -19.42 5.79 24.68
C MET A 408 -18.48 6.92 25.08
N ALA A 409 -17.47 6.63 25.93
CA ALA A 409 -16.44 7.62 26.30
C ALA A 409 -15.56 7.99 25.11
N MET A 410 -15.17 7.03 24.25
CA MET A 410 -14.39 7.25 23.03
C MET A 410 -15.19 7.99 21.93
N SER A 411 -16.49 7.97 21.98
CA SER A 411 -17.37 8.64 21.01
C SER A 411 -17.20 10.15 21.00
N ARG A 412 -16.67 10.75 22.09
CA ARG A 412 -16.49 12.19 22.22
C ARG A 412 -15.40 12.72 21.30
N TYR A 413 -15.61 13.92 20.75
CA TYR A 413 -14.62 14.63 19.96
C TYR A 413 -13.86 15.64 20.84
N PRO A 414 -12.55 15.85 20.63
CA PRO A 414 -11.82 16.92 21.27
C PRO A 414 -12.33 18.28 20.80
N ILE A 415 -12.36 19.25 21.69
CA ILE A 415 -12.76 20.62 21.42
C ILE A 415 -11.49 21.48 21.31
N SER A 416 -11.44 22.42 20.36
CA SER A 416 -10.32 23.35 20.22
C SER A 416 -10.24 24.28 21.45
N LEU A 417 -9.04 24.46 21.96
CA LEU A 417 -8.75 25.41 23.03
C LEU A 417 -8.85 26.87 22.57
N ASP A 418 -8.63 27.12 21.27
CA ASP A 418 -8.73 28.45 20.67
C ASP A 418 -10.18 28.85 20.31
N ARG A 419 -11.15 28.04 20.70
CA ARG A 419 -12.56 28.36 20.46
C ARG A 419 -12.95 29.55 21.31
N PRO A 420 -13.51 30.65 20.69
CA PRO A 420 -13.96 31.79 21.44
C PRO A 420 -15.12 31.42 22.36
N VAL A 421 -15.16 32.01 23.56
CA VAL A 421 -16.21 31.80 24.56
C VAL A 421 -17.06 33.08 24.64
N GLY A 422 -18.32 32.98 24.28
CA GLY A 422 -19.24 34.14 24.26
C GLY A 422 -19.08 35.03 23.02
N ASN A 423 -19.44 36.30 23.15
CA ASN A 423 -19.40 37.29 22.06
C ASN A 423 -18.12 38.12 22.00
N SER A 424 -17.13 37.83 22.87
CA SER A 424 -15.84 38.54 22.88
C SER A 424 -14.81 37.74 22.14
N GLU A 425 -14.09 38.38 21.21
CA GLU A 425 -13.01 37.76 20.43
C GLU A 425 -11.74 37.49 21.26
N ASP A 426 -11.63 38.11 22.45
CA ASP A 426 -10.44 38.07 23.31
C ASP A 426 -10.43 36.91 24.32
N SER A 427 -11.52 36.14 24.47
CA SER A 427 -11.65 35.08 25.47
C SER A 427 -11.69 33.72 24.79
N HIS A 428 -10.70 32.88 25.02
CA HIS A 428 -10.61 31.54 24.47
C HIS A 428 -10.96 30.47 25.52
N PHE A 429 -11.44 29.32 25.07
CA PHE A 429 -11.77 28.19 25.96
C PHE A 429 -10.56 27.71 26.78
N GLY A 430 -9.34 27.86 26.25
CA GLY A 430 -8.08 27.55 26.91
C GLY A 430 -7.85 28.38 28.19
N ASP A 431 -8.34 29.63 28.23
CA ASP A 431 -8.15 30.53 29.37
C ASP A 431 -8.99 30.12 30.60
N LEU A 432 -10.01 29.29 30.38
CA LEU A 432 -10.87 28.77 31.46
C LEU A 432 -10.30 27.50 32.13
N LEU A 433 -9.25 26.91 31.58
CA LEU A 433 -8.69 25.68 32.11
C LEU A 433 -7.71 25.99 33.25
N PRO A 434 -7.96 25.44 34.46
CA PRO A 434 -7.02 25.63 35.60
C PRO A 434 -5.73 24.87 35.35
N ASP A 435 -4.60 25.51 35.59
CA ASP A 435 -3.30 24.85 35.61
C ASP A 435 -3.16 23.93 36.81
N GLY A 436 -3.34 22.63 36.63
CA GLY A 436 -3.21 21.60 37.68
C GLY A 436 -1.76 21.37 38.15
N THR A 437 -0.76 21.89 37.42
CA THR A 437 0.65 21.75 37.76
C THR A 437 1.17 22.92 38.57
N ALA A 438 0.45 24.03 38.60
CA ALA A 438 0.80 25.21 39.40
C ALA A 438 0.78 24.87 40.87
N ALA A 439 1.92 25.04 41.51
CA ALA A 439 2.05 24.80 42.94
C ALA A 439 1.17 25.80 43.72
N ASN A 440 0.31 25.29 44.60
CA ASN A 440 -0.54 26.14 45.41
C ASN A 440 0.32 27.07 46.26
N PRO A 441 0.18 28.41 46.12
CA PRO A 441 1.03 29.38 46.85
C PRO A 441 1.03 29.19 48.36
N SER A 442 -0.10 28.76 48.94
CA SER A 442 -0.20 28.47 50.37
C SER A 442 0.68 27.31 50.83
N ILE A 443 0.79 26.26 49.99
CA ILE A 443 1.69 25.13 50.28
C ILE A 443 3.15 25.57 50.18
N GLY A 444 3.50 26.37 49.16
CA GLY A 444 4.84 26.94 49.01
C GLY A 444 5.21 27.82 50.21
N ALA A 445 4.31 28.69 50.65
CA ALA A 445 4.53 29.53 51.86
C ALA A 445 4.67 28.69 53.13
N ALA A 446 3.85 27.65 53.30
CA ALA A 446 3.93 26.75 54.45
C ALA A 446 5.29 25.98 54.48
N GLN A 447 5.75 25.50 53.33
CA GLN A 447 7.07 24.84 53.20
C GLN A 447 8.21 25.81 53.51
N GLU A 448 8.14 27.05 53.06
CA GLU A 448 9.16 28.07 53.35
C GLU A 448 9.19 28.42 54.85
N MET A 449 8.01 28.58 55.45
CA MET A 449 7.93 28.79 56.91
C MET A 449 8.50 27.60 57.71
N LEU A 450 8.18 26.37 57.24
CA LEU A 450 8.73 25.15 57.86
C LEU A 450 10.27 25.12 57.76
N ARG A 451 10.83 25.39 56.59
CA ARG A 451 12.28 25.46 56.36
C ARG A 451 12.93 26.50 57.28
N ARG A 452 12.34 27.69 57.44
CA ARG A 452 12.83 28.74 58.35
C ARG A 452 12.77 28.30 59.78
N ARG A 453 11.70 27.62 60.23
CA ARG A 453 11.60 27.07 61.59
C ARG A 453 12.63 25.98 61.82
N ILE A 454 12.80 25.03 60.93
CA ILE A 454 13.83 23.99 60.99
C ILE A 454 15.23 24.62 61.06
N SER A 455 15.51 25.60 60.21
CA SER A 455 16.82 26.30 60.22
C SER A 455 17.06 27.02 61.56
N LYS A 456 16.04 27.60 62.23
CA LYS A 456 16.15 28.20 63.53
C LYS A 456 16.45 27.14 64.61
N VAL A 457 15.78 26.01 64.60
CA VAL A 457 16.00 24.90 65.53
C VAL A 457 17.39 24.29 65.33
N LEU A 458 17.84 24.08 64.10
CA LEU A 458 19.15 23.57 63.77
C LEU A 458 20.27 24.50 64.26
N LYS A 459 20.06 25.83 64.38
CA LYS A 459 21.02 26.79 64.94
C LYS A 459 21.18 26.67 66.46
N THR A 460 20.25 26.08 67.17
CA THR A 460 20.33 25.85 68.61
C THR A 460 21.10 24.58 68.98
N LEU A 461 21.39 23.71 67.99
CA LEU A 461 22.15 22.48 68.19
C LEU A 461 23.66 22.71 68.10
N SER A 462 24.44 21.85 68.78
CA SER A 462 25.88 21.84 68.65
C SER A 462 26.38 21.56 67.27
N TYR A 463 27.60 21.94 66.93
CA TYR A 463 28.15 21.76 65.56
C TYR A 463 28.10 20.32 65.10
N ARG A 464 28.40 19.34 66.00
CA ARG A 464 28.33 17.90 65.62
C ARG A 464 26.91 17.39 65.38
N GLU A 465 25.94 17.88 66.14
CA GLU A 465 24.53 17.50 66.00
C GLU A 465 23.86 18.14 64.74
N ARG A 466 24.46 19.21 64.21
CA ARG A 466 23.97 19.90 63.00
C ARG A 466 24.47 19.24 61.74
N GLU A 467 25.58 18.50 61.74
CA GLU A 467 26.14 17.81 60.54
C GLU A 467 25.65 16.38 60.40
N ILE A 468 24.98 15.81 61.41
CA ILE A 468 24.25 14.53 61.26
C ILE A 468 22.83 14.77 60.71
#